data_484c9e3482d1710375a4da5efb518df4
#
_entry.id   484c9e3482d1710375a4da5efb518df4
#
_cell.length_a   1.000
_cell.length_b   1.000
_cell.length_c   1.000
_cell.angle_alpha   90.00
_cell.angle_beta   90.00
_cell.angle_gamma   90.00
#
_symmetry.space_group_name_H-M   'P 1'
#
loop_
_entity.id
_entity.type
_entity.pdbx_description
1 polymer ?
#
loop_
_entity_poly.entity_id
_entity_poly.type
_entity_poly.pdbx_seq_one_letter_code
_entity_poly.pdbx_strand_id
1 'polypeptide(L)'
;DGFERWSDTGQGGLERAETVAPEAEAWLADNAEREDWYLHVNFWDPHTPYDTPQEFGNPFADDPAPTWLTDEQIQTHYESYGPHSARDVHHGYLTGDGPDDLERTPDEIRNREDFGRWVDGYDVGVRYMDDHIADLLDQLRAAGVYEETLIVVSADHGENLGEHNVYGDHQTADEQTCRVPLIVSGPGVEPGVDDDLHYHLDLPPSLVELAGGEVPEGWDGDSFAPSLTDGDSCGREYLVTGQGAWACQRGVRWDDYLLLRTYHDGWKEFAPVELYDL
;
A
#
# COMPACT_ATOMS: atom_id res chain seq x y z
N ASP A 1 7.44 14.93 19.42
CA ASP A 1 7.00 14.07 18.34
C ASP A 1 5.57 14.33 17.87
N GLY A 2 4.70 15.04 18.65
CA GLY A 2 3.37 15.49 18.22
C GLY A 2 2.22 14.56 18.63
N PHE A 3 2.48 13.30 18.96
CA PHE A 3 1.46 12.37 19.47
C PHE A 3 1.48 12.32 21.01
N GLU A 4 0.28 12.33 21.63
CA GLU A 4 0.14 12.13 23.08
C GLU A 4 0.33 10.68 23.49
N ARG A 5 -0.04 9.75 22.62
CA ARG A 5 0.11 8.31 22.82
C ARG A 5 0.73 7.67 21.59
N TRP A 6 1.62 6.75 21.82
CA TRP A 6 2.21 5.84 20.84
C TRP A 6 2.06 4.43 21.35
N SER A 7 1.52 3.53 20.53
CA SER A 7 1.41 2.09 20.81
C SER A 7 2.24 1.35 19.76
N ASP A 8 3.17 0.54 20.23
CA ASP A 8 3.98 -0.36 19.41
C ASP A 8 3.66 -1.78 19.86
N THR A 9 3.14 -2.60 18.95
CA THR A 9 2.79 -4.00 19.25
C THR A 9 4.00 -4.91 19.36
N GLY A 10 5.18 -4.43 18.93
CA GLY A 10 6.48 -4.95 19.36
C GLY A 10 6.96 -6.22 18.66
N GLN A 11 6.45 -6.55 17.48
CA GLN A 11 6.86 -7.74 16.71
C GLN A 11 7.83 -7.42 15.56
N GLY A 12 8.20 -6.15 15.41
CA GLY A 12 9.27 -5.73 14.50
C GLY A 12 8.92 -5.79 13.02
N GLY A 13 7.63 -5.58 12.65
CA GLY A 13 7.18 -5.54 11.26
C GLY A 13 6.68 -6.89 10.74
N LEU A 14 6.09 -7.70 11.62
CA LEU A 14 5.40 -8.95 11.30
C LEU A 14 4.04 -9.03 12.00
N GLU A 15 3.50 -7.87 12.36
CA GLU A 15 2.26 -7.75 13.09
C GLU A 15 1.07 -7.91 12.15
N ARG A 16 0.31 -8.99 12.31
CA ARG A 16 -0.97 -9.16 11.63
C ARG A 16 -2.00 -8.15 12.15
N ALA A 17 -3.00 -7.84 11.35
CA ALA A 17 -4.05 -6.90 11.71
C ALA A 17 -4.75 -7.27 13.03
N GLU A 18 -4.92 -8.56 13.34
CA GLU A 18 -5.45 -9.05 14.62
C GLU A 18 -4.62 -8.64 15.85
N THR A 19 -3.35 -8.26 15.67
CA THR A 19 -2.46 -7.77 16.74
C THR A 19 -2.56 -6.25 16.87
N VAL A 20 -2.72 -5.54 15.75
CA VAL A 20 -2.76 -4.07 15.69
C VAL A 20 -4.14 -3.53 16.03
N ALA A 21 -5.21 -4.10 15.45
CA ALA A 21 -6.58 -3.62 15.59
C ALA A 21 -7.04 -3.46 17.05
N PRO A 22 -6.79 -4.40 17.99
CA PRO A 22 -7.23 -4.27 19.37
C PRO A 22 -6.70 -3.03 20.10
N GLU A 23 -5.51 -2.55 19.76
CA GLU A 23 -4.96 -1.31 20.33
C GLU A 23 -5.72 -0.07 19.83
N ALA A 24 -6.06 -0.05 18.56
CA ALA A 24 -6.88 1.02 17.96
C ALA A 24 -8.32 0.98 18.49
N GLU A 25 -8.92 -0.21 18.58
CA GLU A 25 -10.25 -0.42 19.13
C GLU A 25 -10.35 0.05 20.60
N ALA A 26 -9.38 -0.33 21.43
CA ALA A 26 -9.33 0.10 22.82
C ALA A 26 -9.19 1.62 22.94
N TRP A 27 -8.38 2.23 22.05
CA TRP A 27 -8.22 3.68 22.03
C TRP A 27 -9.54 4.37 21.62
N LEU A 28 -10.21 3.88 20.58
CA LEU A 28 -11.51 4.42 20.14
C LEU A 28 -12.58 4.28 21.22
N ALA A 29 -12.63 3.15 21.92
CA ALA A 29 -13.58 2.94 23.02
C ALA A 29 -13.46 4.02 24.12
N ASP A 30 -12.25 4.52 24.36
CA ASP A 30 -11.99 5.52 25.40
C ASP A 30 -12.08 6.97 24.87
N ASN A 31 -11.97 7.21 23.57
CA ASN A 31 -11.73 8.54 23.04
C ASN A 31 -12.66 8.98 21.89
N ALA A 32 -13.39 8.08 21.23
CA ALA A 32 -14.17 8.41 20.03
C ALA A 32 -15.22 9.55 20.27
N GLU A 33 -15.79 9.65 21.46
CA GLU A 33 -16.76 10.69 21.83
C GLU A 33 -16.11 12.03 22.26
N ARG A 34 -14.77 12.11 22.28
CA ARG A 34 -14.07 13.36 22.60
C ARG A 34 -14.01 14.25 21.37
N GLU A 35 -13.84 15.55 21.57
CA GLU A 35 -13.57 16.53 20.53
C GLU A 35 -12.06 16.56 20.19
N ASP A 36 -11.73 16.89 18.97
CA ASP A 36 -10.39 17.24 18.52
C ASP A 36 -9.35 16.12 18.72
N TRP A 37 -9.61 14.93 18.23
CA TRP A 37 -8.63 13.84 18.23
C TRP A 37 -8.12 13.49 16.84
N TYR A 38 -6.95 12.89 16.81
CA TYR A 38 -6.33 12.29 15.64
C TYR A 38 -5.82 10.89 15.99
N LEU A 39 -6.21 9.90 15.22
CA LEU A 39 -5.74 8.52 15.32
C LEU A 39 -5.08 8.11 14.01
N HIS A 40 -3.85 7.64 14.08
CA HIS A 40 -3.15 7.00 12.97
C HIS A 40 -2.97 5.51 13.31
N VAL A 41 -3.45 4.63 12.43
CA VAL A 41 -3.28 3.19 12.56
C VAL A 41 -2.48 2.70 11.37
N ASN A 42 -1.36 2.05 11.63
CA ASN A 42 -0.56 1.41 10.59
C ASN A 42 -0.72 -0.10 10.70
N PHE A 43 -1.41 -0.69 9.72
CA PHE A 43 -1.46 -2.14 9.54
C PHE A 43 -0.25 -2.59 8.72
N TRP A 44 0.31 -3.75 9.06
CA TRP A 44 1.39 -4.33 8.30
C TRP A 44 0.88 -5.15 7.11
N ASP A 45 -0.30 -5.78 7.23
CA ASP A 45 -0.93 -6.46 6.11
C ASP A 45 -1.22 -5.49 4.95
N PRO A 46 -1.06 -5.92 3.69
CA PRO A 46 -0.68 -7.25 3.21
C PRO A 46 0.83 -7.41 2.93
N HIS A 47 1.72 -6.86 3.74
CA HIS A 47 3.17 -6.98 3.51
C HIS A 47 3.61 -8.45 3.40
N THR A 48 4.63 -8.72 2.57
CA THR A 48 5.26 -10.05 2.54
C THR A 48 5.71 -10.48 3.94
N PRO A 49 5.60 -11.76 4.27
CA PRO A 49 5.42 -12.93 3.40
C PRO A 49 3.96 -13.36 3.14
N TYR A 50 2.96 -12.49 3.35
CA TYR A 50 1.52 -12.74 3.15
C TYR A 50 1.01 -13.86 4.06
N ASP A 51 1.30 -13.76 5.34
CA ASP A 51 1.08 -14.81 6.33
C ASP A 51 -0.27 -14.73 7.06
N THR A 52 -1.30 -14.16 6.41
CA THR A 52 -2.67 -14.12 6.94
C THR A 52 -3.09 -15.49 7.51
N PRO A 53 -3.75 -15.56 8.69
CA PRO A 53 -4.13 -16.81 9.34
C PRO A 53 -4.85 -17.78 8.40
N GLN A 54 -4.49 -19.07 8.46
CA GLN A 54 -5.09 -20.10 7.58
C GLN A 54 -6.60 -20.26 7.80
N GLU A 55 -7.08 -20.09 9.04
CA GLU A 55 -8.48 -20.14 9.41
C GLU A 55 -9.34 -19.06 8.77
N PHE A 56 -8.73 -17.96 8.30
CA PHE A 56 -9.44 -16.93 7.53
C PHE A 56 -9.96 -17.46 6.20
N GLY A 57 -9.34 -18.53 5.69
CA GLY A 57 -9.72 -19.13 4.40
C GLY A 57 -9.14 -18.36 3.21
N ASN A 58 -9.60 -18.70 2.01
CA ASN A 58 -9.27 -18.00 0.77
C ASN A 58 -10.56 -17.69 0.01
N PRO A 59 -11.08 -16.43 0.09
CA PRO A 59 -12.28 -16.02 -0.64
C PRO A 59 -12.09 -15.97 -2.17
N PHE A 60 -10.84 -16.00 -2.66
CA PHE A 60 -10.47 -15.92 -4.07
C PHE A 60 -10.10 -17.27 -4.69
N ALA A 61 -10.24 -18.38 -3.95
CA ALA A 61 -9.80 -19.73 -4.37
C ALA A 61 -10.40 -20.22 -5.69
N ASP A 62 -11.58 -19.72 -6.06
CA ASP A 62 -12.27 -20.06 -7.30
C ASP A 62 -12.01 -19.05 -8.44
N ASP A 63 -11.27 -17.98 -8.17
CA ASP A 63 -10.94 -16.98 -9.17
C ASP A 63 -9.85 -17.48 -10.13
N PRO A 64 -9.92 -17.12 -11.41
CA PRO A 64 -8.89 -17.51 -12.35
C PRO A 64 -7.58 -16.83 -12.03
N ALA A 65 -6.46 -17.54 -12.13
CA ALA A 65 -5.14 -16.95 -11.97
C ALA A 65 -4.95 -15.73 -12.89
N PRO A 66 -4.36 -14.64 -12.40
CA PRO A 66 -4.17 -13.42 -13.18
C PRO A 66 -3.37 -13.64 -14.48
N THR A 67 -3.56 -12.76 -15.47
CA THR A 67 -2.99 -12.92 -16.81
C THR A 67 -2.09 -11.75 -17.25
N TRP A 68 -1.80 -10.78 -16.38
CA TRP A 68 -0.89 -9.69 -16.75
C TRP A 68 0.54 -10.16 -17.03
N LEU A 69 1.00 -11.25 -16.42
CA LEU A 69 2.17 -11.99 -16.87
C LEU A 69 1.77 -13.12 -17.80
N THR A 70 2.45 -13.29 -18.92
CA THR A 70 2.31 -14.45 -19.79
C THR A 70 3.02 -15.67 -19.20
N ASP A 71 2.67 -16.88 -19.63
CA ASP A 71 3.35 -18.09 -19.18
C ASP A 71 4.83 -18.11 -19.60
N GLU A 72 5.18 -17.47 -20.73
CA GLU A 72 6.55 -17.29 -21.19
C GLU A 72 7.33 -16.34 -20.26
N GLN A 73 6.71 -15.26 -19.80
CA GLN A 73 7.33 -14.35 -18.83
C GLN A 73 7.56 -15.06 -17.49
N ILE A 74 6.57 -15.81 -16.97
CA ILE A 74 6.72 -16.59 -15.73
C ILE A 74 7.90 -17.58 -15.87
N GLN A 75 8.01 -18.27 -17.00
CA GLN A 75 9.11 -19.19 -17.24
C GLN A 75 10.45 -18.44 -17.31
N THR A 76 10.51 -17.28 -17.97
CA THR A 76 11.72 -16.45 -18.06
C THR A 76 12.12 -15.95 -16.67
N HIS A 77 11.16 -15.54 -15.84
CA HIS A 77 11.40 -15.14 -14.46
C HIS A 77 12.00 -16.28 -13.64
N TYR A 78 11.46 -17.50 -13.81
CA TYR A 78 11.97 -18.67 -13.11
C TYR A 78 13.39 -19.08 -13.56
N GLU A 79 13.77 -18.84 -14.81
CA GLU A 79 15.12 -19.11 -15.31
C GLU A 79 16.17 -18.11 -14.82
N SER A 80 15.75 -16.92 -14.40
CA SER A 80 16.63 -15.90 -13.82
C SER A 80 16.62 -16.00 -12.29
N TYR A 81 17.61 -15.37 -11.63
CA TYR A 81 17.74 -15.39 -10.18
C TYR A 81 18.04 -14.00 -9.63
N GLY A 82 17.57 -13.76 -8.43
CA GLY A 82 17.81 -12.56 -7.63
C GLY A 82 16.91 -12.55 -6.39
N PRO A 83 17.17 -11.69 -5.41
CA PRO A 83 16.27 -11.50 -4.28
C PRO A 83 14.87 -11.14 -4.77
N HIS A 84 13.85 -11.68 -4.12
CA HIS A 84 12.44 -11.47 -4.50
C HIS A 84 12.15 -11.78 -5.98
N SER A 85 12.87 -12.75 -6.58
CA SER A 85 12.56 -13.28 -7.91
C SER A 85 11.59 -14.45 -7.82
N ALA A 86 11.11 -14.95 -8.96
CA ALA A 86 10.30 -16.16 -9.03
C ALA A 86 10.90 -17.40 -8.33
N ARG A 87 12.23 -17.41 -8.11
CA ARG A 87 12.95 -18.50 -7.40
C ARG A 87 13.32 -18.18 -5.96
N ASP A 88 13.02 -17.00 -5.48
CA ASP A 88 13.37 -16.53 -4.14
C ASP A 88 12.35 -15.49 -3.65
N VAL A 89 11.07 -15.87 -3.72
CA VAL A 89 9.94 -14.97 -3.38
C VAL A 89 9.91 -14.58 -1.90
N HIS A 90 10.47 -15.42 -1.04
CA HIS A 90 10.55 -15.20 0.41
C HIS A 90 11.93 -14.76 0.87
N HIS A 91 12.63 -13.96 0.08
CA HIS A 91 13.99 -13.52 0.37
C HIS A 91 14.13 -12.96 1.79
N GLY A 92 14.96 -13.62 2.59
CA GLY A 92 15.22 -13.23 3.97
C GLY A 92 14.20 -13.72 5.02
N TYR A 93 13.01 -14.11 4.64
CA TYR A 93 11.97 -14.55 5.60
C TYR A 93 12.13 -16.03 6.02
N LEU A 94 12.60 -16.89 5.14
CA LEU A 94 12.80 -18.32 5.45
C LEU A 94 14.09 -18.64 6.22
N THR A 95 14.99 -17.67 6.40
CA THR A 95 16.32 -17.88 7.01
C THR A 95 16.50 -17.22 8.37
N GLY A 96 15.49 -16.57 8.93
CA GLY A 96 15.55 -15.77 10.15
C GLY A 96 14.36 -15.97 11.06
N ASP A 97 13.90 -14.88 11.65
CA ASP A 97 12.78 -14.85 12.58
C ASP A 97 11.41 -14.76 11.89
N GLY A 98 11.33 -15.10 10.58
CA GLY A 98 10.08 -15.15 9.84
C GLY A 98 9.15 -16.28 10.31
N PRO A 99 7.88 -16.28 9.83
CA PRO A 99 6.93 -17.33 10.19
C PRO A 99 7.44 -18.71 9.76
N ASP A 100 7.25 -19.70 10.62
CA ASP A 100 7.67 -21.09 10.38
C ASP A 100 6.84 -21.78 9.27
N ASP A 101 5.71 -21.17 8.87
CA ASP A 101 4.73 -21.75 7.97
C ASP A 101 4.16 -20.66 7.03
N LEU A 102 4.49 -20.79 5.74
CA LEU A 102 4.01 -19.93 4.66
C LEU A 102 3.07 -20.70 3.73
N GLU A 103 2.13 -21.46 4.29
CA GLU A 103 1.23 -22.35 3.53
C GLU A 103 0.39 -21.63 2.46
N ARG A 104 0.12 -20.32 2.62
CA ARG A 104 -0.67 -19.58 1.64
C ARG A 104 0.04 -19.36 0.32
N THR A 105 1.32 -19.07 0.38
CA THR A 105 2.13 -18.71 -0.78
C THR A 105 3.03 -19.86 -1.20
N PRO A 106 3.40 -19.97 -2.49
CA PRO A 106 4.37 -20.96 -2.93
C PRO A 106 5.80 -20.54 -2.56
N ASP A 107 6.71 -21.50 -2.40
CA ASP A 107 8.13 -21.23 -2.20
C ASP A 107 8.82 -20.63 -3.44
N GLU A 108 8.31 -20.97 -4.63
CA GLU A 108 8.82 -20.52 -5.92
C GLU A 108 7.66 -20.40 -6.93
N ILE A 109 7.76 -19.49 -7.88
CA ILE A 109 6.78 -19.29 -8.96
C ILE A 109 7.29 -19.99 -10.24
N ARG A 110 6.85 -21.21 -10.48
CA ARG A 110 7.27 -22.04 -11.62
C ARG A 110 6.29 -22.00 -12.80
N ASN A 111 5.05 -21.65 -12.52
CA ASN A 111 3.94 -21.75 -13.47
C ASN A 111 2.77 -20.83 -13.07
N ARG A 112 1.71 -20.82 -13.88
CA ARG A 112 0.50 -20.03 -13.66
C ARG A 112 -0.23 -20.36 -12.34
N GLU A 113 -0.22 -21.59 -11.91
CA GLU A 113 -0.88 -22.02 -10.67
C GLU A 113 -0.12 -21.45 -9.45
N ASP A 114 1.21 -21.54 -9.43
CA ASP A 114 2.04 -20.92 -8.39
C ASP A 114 1.85 -19.40 -8.37
N PHE A 115 1.79 -18.77 -9.55
CA PHE A 115 1.54 -17.34 -9.68
C PHE A 115 0.16 -16.95 -9.13
N GLY A 116 -0.88 -17.71 -9.43
CA GLY A 116 -2.21 -17.47 -8.86
C GLY A 116 -2.21 -17.55 -7.34
N ARG A 117 -1.60 -18.59 -6.76
CA ARG A 117 -1.47 -18.72 -5.30
C ARG A 117 -0.69 -17.57 -4.65
N TRP A 118 0.31 -17.05 -5.33
CA TRP A 118 1.08 -15.89 -4.87
C TRP A 118 0.19 -14.65 -4.77
N VAL A 119 -0.56 -14.35 -5.82
CA VAL A 119 -1.47 -13.20 -5.85
C VAL A 119 -2.62 -13.37 -4.86
N ASP A 120 -3.20 -14.58 -4.77
CA ASP A 120 -4.21 -14.90 -3.75
C ASP A 120 -3.70 -14.59 -2.32
N GLY A 121 -2.43 -14.88 -2.05
CA GLY A 121 -1.83 -14.58 -0.75
C GLY A 121 -1.89 -13.10 -0.39
N TYR A 122 -1.56 -12.24 -1.36
CA TYR A 122 -1.67 -10.79 -1.22
C TYR A 122 -3.13 -10.34 -1.07
N ASP A 123 -4.01 -10.78 -1.96
CA ASP A 123 -5.42 -10.38 -1.97
C ASP A 123 -6.14 -10.79 -0.68
N VAL A 124 -5.81 -11.97 -0.15
CA VAL A 124 -6.31 -12.44 1.16
C VAL A 124 -5.83 -11.53 2.28
N GLY A 125 -4.58 -11.07 2.25
CA GLY A 125 -4.04 -10.10 3.22
C GLY A 125 -4.79 -8.77 3.17
N VAL A 126 -5.05 -8.23 1.96
CA VAL A 126 -5.87 -7.03 1.78
C VAL A 126 -7.27 -7.23 2.37
N ARG A 127 -7.91 -8.36 2.06
CA ARG A 127 -9.26 -8.66 2.56
C ARG A 127 -9.30 -8.81 4.07
N TYR A 128 -8.28 -9.44 4.65
CA TYR A 128 -8.15 -9.62 6.09
C TYR A 128 -8.00 -8.29 6.83
N MET A 129 -7.14 -7.42 6.32
CA MET A 129 -6.98 -6.07 6.85
C MET A 129 -8.27 -5.24 6.72
N ASP A 130 -8.96 -5.33 5.58
CA ASP A 130 -10.22 -4.62 5.31
C ASP A 130 -11.32 -4.99 6.33
N ASP A 131 -11.41 -6.26 6.73
CA ASP A 131 -12.35 -6.69 7.77
C ASP A 131 -12.04 -6.02 9.13
N HIS A 132 -10.77 -5.88 9.52
CA HIS A 132 -10.38 -5.15 10.74
C HIS A 132 -10.62 -3.64 10.64
N ILE A 133 -10.40 -3.05 9.46
CA ILE A 133 -10.77 -1.63 9.23
C ILE A 133 -12.29 -1.45 9.38
N ALA A 134 -13.08 -2.38 8.85
CA ALA A 134 -14.53 -2.33 8.98
C ALA A 134 -14.99 -2.36 10.45
N ASP A 135 -14.34 -3.15 11.31
CA ASP A 135 -14.62 -3.19 12.75
C ASP A 135 -14.34 -1.83 13.43
N LEU A 136 -13.25 -1.15 13.07
CA LEU A 136 -12.95 0.20 13.55
C LEU A 136 -14.02 1.21 13.10
N LEU A 137 -14.45 1.15 11.84
CA LEU A 137 -15.52 2.01 11.32
C LEU A 137 -16.86 1.73 12.00
N ASP A 138 -17.15 0.47 12.32
CA ASP A 138 -18.36 0.09 13.06
C ASP A 138 -18.35 0.62 14.50
N GLN A 139 -17.17 0.71 15.15
CA GLN A 139 -17.06 1.39 16.44
C GLN A 139 -17.40 2.88 16.35
N LEU A 140 -16.92 3.59 15.32
CA LEU A 140 -17.27 5.00 15.10
C LEU A 140 -18.78 5.16 14.88
N ARG A 141 -19.43 4.24 14.14
CA ARG A 141 -20.88 4.22 13.95
C ARG A 141 -21.62 3.99 15.26
N ALA A 142 -21.13 3.03 16.06
CA ALA A 142 -21.73 2.73 17.38
C ALA A 142 -21.60 3.89 18.37
N ALA A 143 -20.49 4.63 18.33
CA ALA A 143 -20.29 5.85 19.09
C ALA A 143 -21.10 7.05 18.56
N GLY A 144 -21.67 6.95 17.35
CA GLY A 144 -22.47 8.02 16.73
C GLY A 144 -21.65 9.17 16.16
N VAL A 145 -20.34 8.98 15.97
CA VAL A 145 -19.40 10.01 15.48
C VAL A 145 -18.88 9.77 14.06
N TYR A 146 -19.32 8.70 13.42
CA TYR A 146 -18.86 8.32 12.07
C TYR A 146 -19.01 9.45 11.04
N GLU A 147 -20.19 10.11 11.02
CA GLU A 147 -20.50 11.19 10.08
C GLU A 147 -19.76 12.52 10.42
N GLU A 148 -19.16 12.59 11.60
CA GLU A 148 -18.40 13.76 12.08
C GLU A 148 -16.89 13.53 12.01
N THR A 149 -16.46 12.33 11.59
CA THR A 149 -15.04 11.93 11.52
C THR A 149 -14.55 11.97 10.09
N LEU A 150 -13.43 12.67 9.87
CA LEU A 150 -12.68 12.58 8.62
C LEU A 150 -11.88 11.28 8.63
N ILE A 151 -12.16 10.41 7.68
CA ILE A 151 -11.54 9.08 7.51
C ILE A 151 -10.66 9.10 6.28
N VAL A 152 -9.42 8.67 6.42
CA VAL A 152 -8.46 8.55 5.33
C VAL A 152 -7.87 7.14 5.33
N VAL A 153 -7.92 6.48 4.19
CA VAL A 153 -7.25 5.19 3.96
C VAL A 153 -6.23 5.38 2.85
N SER A 154 -4.99 5.04 3.12
CA SER A 154 -3.88 5.10 2.16
C SER A 154 -2.86 4.02 2.46
N ALA A 155 -1.79 3.94 1.66
CA ALA A 155 -0.63 3.08 1.90
C ALA A 155 0.66 3.89 1.75
N ASP A 156 1.75 3.41 2.32
CA ASP A 156 3.09 4.02 2.21
C ASP A 156 3.75 3.73 0.86
N HIS A 157 3.52 2.54 0.30
CA HIS A 157 3.93 2.14 -1.05
C HIS A 157 2.98 1.06 -1.58
N GLY A 158 3.11 0.75 -2.86
CA GLY A 158 2.48 -0.39 -3.51
C GLY A 158 3.40 -1.63 -3.49
N GLU A 159 3.05 -2.63 -4.30
CA GLU A 159 3.73 -3.93 -4.30
C GLU A 159 3.89 -4.47 -5.72
N ASN A 160 5.08 -4.95 -6.07
CA ASN A 160 5.26 -5.73 -7.28
C ASN A 160 4.83 -7.19 -7.04
N LEU A 161 3.92 -7.67 -7.85
CA LEU A 161 3.42 -9.06 -7.80
C LEU A 161 3.92 -9.88 -8.99
N GLY A 162 5.16 -9.60 -9.44
CA GLY A 162 5.82 -10.28 -10.53
C GLY A 162 6.33 -9.37 -11.64
N GLU A 163 5.91 -8.11 -11.68
CA GLU A 163 6.46 -7.13 -12.63
C GLU A 163 7.97 -7.03 -12.43
N HIS A 164 8.71 -6.90 -13.52
CA HIS A 164 10.18 -6.86 -13.52
C HIS A 164 10.86 -8.07 -12.85
N ASN A 165 10.17 -9.21 -12.71
CA ASN A 165 10.61 -10.36 -11.92
C ASN A 165 10.85 -9.99 -10.43
N VAL A 166 10.04 -9.08 -9.90
CA VAL A 166 9.98 -8.71 -8.48
C VAL A 166 8.68 -9.26 -7.90
N TYR A 167 8.79 -10.13 -6.91
CA TYR A 167 7.66 -10.78 -6.25
C TYR A 167 7.67 -10.41 -4.76
N GLY A 168 6.69 -9.61 -4.34
CA GLY A 168 6.52 -9.22 -2.95
C GLY A 168 7.59 -8.26 -2.45
N ASP A 169 7.88 -7.24 -3.23
CA ASP A 169 8.76 -6.15 -2.84
C ASP A 169 8.47 -4.89 -3.68
N HIS A 170 9.05 -3.78 -3.30
CA HIS A 170 8.88 -2.45 -3.87
C HIS A 170 10.23 -1.89 -4.36
N GLN A 171 10.94 -2.65 -5.20
CA GLN A 171 12.32 -2.39 -5.63
C GLN A 171 12.45 -1.37 -6.75
N THR A 172 11.36 -0.90 -7.32
CA THR A 172 11.31 -0.09 -8.55
C THR A 172 10.57 1.23 -8.35
N ALA A 173 10.82 2.21 -9.21
CA ALA A 173 10.07 3.48 -9.22
C ALA A 173 8.89 3.45 -10.21
N ASP A 174 8.32 2.28 -10.41
CA ASP A 174 7.20 2.03 -11.31
C ASP A 174 5.83 2.38 -10.70
N GLU A 175 4.77 2.21 -11.49
CA GLU A 175 3.39 2.48 -11.09
C GLU A 175 2.94 1.56 -9.94
N GLN A 176 3.32 0.28 -9.98
CA GLN A 176 2.93 -0.72 -8.98
C GLN A 176 3.49 -0.38 -7.60
N THR A 177 4.70 0.15 -7.55
CA THR A 177 5.33 0.58 -6.28
C THR A 177 4.90 1.97 -5.84
N CYS A 178 4.78 2.92 -6.78
CA CYS A 178 4.63 4.35 -6.44
C CYS A 178 3.18 4.82 -6.36
N ARG A 179 2.23 4.12 -7.00
CA ARG A 179 0.81 4.46 -6.95
C ARG A 179 0.14 3.74 -5.79
N VAL A 180 -0.28 4.51 -4.80
CA VAL A 180 -0.97 4.01 -3.61
C VAL A 180 -2.45 4.36 -3.64
N PRO A 181 -3.33 3.59 -2.98
CA PRO A 181 -4.72 3.96 -2.81
C PRO A 181 -4.82 5.23 -1.96
N LEU A 182 -5.83 6.05 -2.23
CA LEU A 182 -6.24 7.15 -1.36
C LEU A 182 -7.77 7.22 -1.36
N ILE A 183 -8.35 7.00 -0.20
CA ILE A 183 -9.79 7.12 0.03
C ILE A 183 -9.99 8.14 1.14
N VAL A 184 -10.81 9.15 0.88
CA VAL A 184 -11.15 10.18 1.85
C VAL A 184 -12.66 10.23 2.00
N SER A 185 -13.15 10.20 3.23
CA SER A 185 -14.58 10.30 3.56
C SER A 185 -14.76 11.10 4.84
N GLY A 186 -15.80 11.92 4.92
CA GLY A 186 -16.12 12.65 6.13
C GLY A 186 -16.79 14.00 5.86
N PRO A 187 -16.88 14.84 6.88
CA PRO A 187 -17.55 16.14 6.80
C PRO A 187 -16.97 17.02 5.68
N GLY A 188 -17.84 17.50 4.80
CA GLY A 188 -17.48 18.40 3.71
C GLY A 188 -16.86 17.72 2.49
N VAL A 189 -16.59 16.42 2.53
CA VAL A 189 -16.07 15.66 1.36
C VAL A 189 -17.24 15.28 0.45
N GLU A 190 -17.18 15.70 -0.82
CA GLU A 190 -18.18 15.34 -1.82
C GLU A 190 -17.87 13.98 -2.46
N PRO A 191 -18.87 13.12 -2.72
CA PRO A 191 -18.64 11.86 -3.41
C PRO A 191 -18.14 12.06 -4.83
N GLY A 192 -17.01 11.45 -5.18
CA GLY A 192 -16.41 11.58 -6.50
C GLY A 192 -15.17 10.71 -6.68
N VAL A 193 -14.53 10.88 -7.82
CA VAL A 193 -13.22 10.33 -8.14
C VAL A 193 -12.35 11.50 -8.57
N ASP A 194 -11.17 11.58 -8.01
CA ASP A 194 -10.13 12.54 -8.40
C ASP A 194 -9.07 11.78 -9.21
N ASP A 195 -8.96 12.09 -10.49
CA ASP A 195 -8.00 11.48 -11.41
C ASP A 195 -6.71 12.32 -11.55
N ASP A 196 -6.61 13.42 -10.82
CA ASP A 196 -5.43 14.28 -10.82
C ASP A 196 -4.22 13.62 -10.14
N LEU A 197 -3.03 14.09 -10.49
CA LEU A 197 -1.78 13.61 -9.92
C LEU A 197 -1.45 14.31 -8.60
N HIS A 198 -1.33 13.57 -7.51
CA HIS A 198 -0.95 14.06 -6.20
C HIS A 198 0.24 13.30 -5.63
N TYR A 199 1.08 13.97 -4.86
CA TYR A 199 2.07 13.30 -4.01
C TYR A 199 1.47 12.94 -2.66
N HIS A 200 2.00 11.90 -2.03
CA HIS A 200 1.72 11.61 -0.63
C HIS A 200 2.03 12.78 0.31
N LEU A 201 3.02 13.60 -0.05
CA LEU A 201 3.35 14.82 0.70
C LEU A 201 2.29 15.94 0.58
N ASP A 202 1.33 15.81 -0.36
CA ASP A 202 0.20 16.74 -0.50
C ASP A 202 -0.94 16.40 0.48
N LEU A 203 -0.95 15.20 1.06
CA LEU A 203 -1.96 14.76 2.00
C LEU A 203 -1.94 15.56 3.33
N PRO A 204 -0.80 15.76 4.02
CA PRO A 204 -0.79 16.53 5.26
C PRO A 204 -1.37 17.96 5.14
N PRO A 205 -0.99 18.80 4.14
CA PRO A 205 -1.60 20.12 3.98
C PRO A 205 -3.10 20.03 3.67
N SER A 206 -3.55 19.01 2.90
CA SER A 206 -4.98 18.79 2.62
C SER A 206 -5.76 18.46 3.89
N LEU A 207 -5.22 17.61 4.76
CA LEU A 207 -5.84 17.28 6.05
C LEU A 207 -5.92 18.49 6.99
N VAL A 208 -4.88 19.32 7.03
CA VAL A 208 -4.89 20.56 7.83
C VAL A 208 -5.99 21.50 7.35
N GLU A 209 -6.14 21.68 6.05
CA GLU A 209 -7.17 22.54 5.45
C GLU A 209 -8.58 21.98 5.68
N LEU A 210 -8.81 20.68 5.46
CA LEU A 210 -10.07 20.01 5.74
C LEU A 210 -10.48 20.10 7.22
N ALA A 211 -9.52 20.09 8.12
CA ALA A 211 -9.74 20.32 9.56
C ALA A 211 -9.94 21.80 9.94
N GLY A 212 -9.95 22.71 8.97
CA GLY A 212 -10.11 24.15 9.19
C GLY A 212 -8.88 24.86 9.74
N GLY A 213 -7.70 24.24 9.64
CA GLY A 213 -6.42 24.81 10.04
C GLY A 213 -5.75 25.63 8.95
N GLU A 214 -4.68 26.32 9.31
CA GLU A 214 -3.81 27.03 8.36
C GLU A 214 -2.60 26.15 8.03
N VAL A 215 -2.35 25.90 6.74
CA VAL A 215 -1.17 25.13 6.29
C VAL A 215 0.10 25.90 6.65
N PRO A 216 1.07 25.28 7.34
CA PRO A 216 2.31 25.96 7.72
C PRO A 216 3.13 26.40 6.50
N GLU A 217 3.65 27.61 6.54
CA GLU A 217 4.60 28.08 5.52
C GLU A 217 5.84 27.18 5.45
N GLY A 218 6.27 26.84 4.24
CA GLY A 218 7.48 26.06 3.99
C GLY A 218 7.27 24.54 3.94
N TRP A 219 6.04 24.06 3.94
CA TRP A 219 5.75 22.69 3.52
C TRP A 219 5.88 22.56 2.01
N ASP A 220 6.43 21.43 1.54
CA ASP A 220 6.64 21.16 0.11
C ASP A 220 5.39 20.63 -0.58
N GLY A 221 4.39 20.18 0.18
CA GLY A 221 3.12 19.67 -0.33
C GLY A 221 2.13 20.79 -0.66
N ASP A 222 1.34 20.59 -1.69
CA ASP A 222 0.23 21.46 -2.09
C ASP A 222 -1.10 20.79 -1.69
N SER A 223 -1.99 21.54 -1.04
CA SER A 223 -3.30 21.00 -0.65
C SER A 223 -4.17 20.71 -1.87
N PHE A 224 -4.79 19.53 -1.88
CA PHE A 224 -5.85 19.15 -2.81
C PHE A 224 -7.25 19.11 -2.14
N ALA A 225 -7.41 19.71 -0.95
CA ALA A 225 -8.70 19.79 -0.28
C ALA A 225 -9.81 20.37 -1.18
N PRO A 226 -9.57 21.40 -2.05
CA PRO A 226 -10.60 21.90 -2.96
C PRO A 226 -11.11 20.84 -3.94
N SER A 227 -10.32 19.85 -4.36
CA SER A 227 -10.83 18.78 -5.23
C SER A 227 -11.81 17.87 -4.48
N LEU A 228 -11.64 17.71 -3.18
CA LEU A 228 -12.48 16.87 -2.33
C LEU A 228 -13.79 17.58 -1.90
N THR A 229 -13.78 18.92 -1.82
CA THR A 229 -14.93 19.70 -1.31
C THR A 229 -15.74 20.38 -2.41
N ASP A 230 -15.08 20.90 -3.44
CA ASP A 230 -15.70 21.74 -4.48
C ASP A 230 -15.62 21.07 -5.87
N GLY A 231 -14.87 19.98 -6.02
CA GLY A 231 -14.61 19.31 -7.29
C GLY A 231 -13.68 20.09 -8.22
N ASP A 232 -12.88 21.00 -7.65
CA ASP A 232 -11.90 21.77 -8.42
C ASP A 232 -10.65 20.91 -8.70
N SER A 233 -10.15 20.93 -9.94
CA SER A 233 -8.88 20.26 -10.26
C SER A 233 -7.71 20.99 -9.60
N CYS A 234 -6.97 20.28 -8.77
CA CYS A 234 -5.84 20.78 -7.99
C CYS A 234 -4.55 19.98 -8.21
N GLY A 235 -4.56 19.07 -9.19
CA GLY A 235 -3.44 18.16 -9.45
C GLY A 235 -2.20 18.81 -10.02
N ARG A 236 -1.13 18.04 -9.99
CA ARG A 236 0.16 18.41 -10.55
C ARG A 236 0.24 18.01 -12.01
N GLU A 237 0.92 18.80 -12.85
CA GLU A 237 1.17 18.46 -14.25
C GLU A 237 2.01 17.18 -14.40
N TYR A 238 2.91 16.94 -13.45
CA TYR A 238 3.74 15.73 -13.40
C TYR A 238 4.21 15.44 -11.99
N LEU A 239 4.56 14.16 -11.75
CA LEU A 239 5.21 13.71 -10.53
C LEU A 239 6.62 13.21 -10.85
N VAL A 240 7.54 13.40 -9.92
CA VAL A 240 8.88 12.80 -9.94
C VAL A 240 8.98 11.79 -8.81
N THR A 241 9.17 10.53 -9.16
CA THR A 241 9.35 9.44 -8.20
C THR A 241 10.82 9.01 -8.15
N GLY A 242 11.18 8.23 -7.16
CA GLY A 242 12.53 7.69 -7.05
C GLY A 242 12.60 6.50 -6.13
N GLN A 243 13.45 5.56 -6.50
CA GLN A 243 13.81 4.39 -5.71
C GLN A 243 15.32 4.37 -5.54
N GLY A 244 15.78 4.05 -4.34
CA GLY A 244 17.21 4.03 -4.01
C GLY A 244 17.64 2.87 -3.10
N ALA A 245 16.75 1.91 -2.81
CA ALA A 245 17.05 0.79 -1.93
C ALA A 245 17.77 -0.34 -2.67
N TRP A 246 17.11 -1.01 -3.61
CA TRP A 246 17.69 -2.09 -4.41
C TRP A 246 18.19 -1.60 -5.76
N ALA A 247 17.31 -1.04 -6.54
CA ALA A 247 17.66 -0.30 -7.74
C ALA A 247 17.86 1.18 -7.43
N CYS A 248 18.57 1.91 -8.30
CA CYS A 248 18.59 3.36 -8.24
C CYS A 248 17.90 3.89 -9.49
N GLN A 249 16.68 4.36 -9.31
CA GLN A 249 15.82 4.83 -10.39
C GLN A 249 15.20 6.20 -10.10
N ARG A 250 14.89 6.90 -11.17
CA ARG A 250 14.01 8.07 -11.17
C ARG A 250 12.92 7.89 -12.18
N GLY A 251 11.67 8.15 -11.75
CA GLY A 251 10.49 8.16 -12.59
C GLY A 251 9.98 9.58 -12.82
N VAL A 252 9.35 9.80 -13.96
CA VAL A 252 8.50 10.98 -14.22
C VAL A 252 7.16 10.46 -14.72
N ARG A 253 6.10 10.73 -13.97
CA ARG A 253 4.71 10.40 -14.29
C ARG A 253 3.98 11.64 -14.78
N TRP A 254 3.37 11.62 -15.97
CA TRP A 254 2.53 12.69 -16.51
C TRP A 254 1.47 12.10 -17.45
N ASP A 255 0.31 12.69 -17.50
CA ASP A 255 -0.82 12.14 -18.26
C ASP A 255 -0.93 10.61 -18.08
N ASP A 256 -0.91 9.85 -19.16
CA ASP A 256 -0.92 8.37 -19.17
C ASP A 256 0.47 7.76 -19.36
N TYR A 257 1.55 8.50 -19.08
CA TYR A 257 2.91 8.06 -19.31
C TYR A 257 3.75 8.00 -18.04
N LEU A 258 4.62 7.00 -17.99
CA LEU A 258 5.70 6.90 -17.00
C LEU A 258 7.02 6.68 -17.72
N LEU A 259 7.97 7.58 -17.51
CA LEU A 259 9.35 7.41 -17.94
C LEU A 259 10.22 7.02 -16.73
N LEU A 260 10.89 5.89 -16.82
CA LEU A 260 11.87 5.44 -15.82
C LEU A 260 13.27 5.61 -16.36
N ARG A 261 14.16 6.12 -15.53
CA ARG A 261 15.59 6.15 -15.77
C ARG A 261 16.30 5.35 -14.69
N THR A 262 17.00 4.28 -15.09
CA THR A 262 17.81 3.45 -14.21
C THR A 262 19.27 3.94 -14.21
N TYR A 263 19.80 4.23 -13.02
CA TYR A 263 21.19 4.60 -12.79
C TYR A 263 22.01 3.42 -12.27
N HIS A 264 21.35 2.52 -11.56
CA HIS A 264 21.90 1.26 -11.06
C HIS A 264 20.76 0.25 -10.94
N ASP A 265 20.92 -0.89 -11.56
CA ASP A 265 19.89 -1.92 -11.71
C ASP A 265 19.80 -2.90 -10.50
N GLY A 266 20.66 -2.74 -9.49
CA GLY A 266 20.63 -3.60 -8.31
C GLY A 266 20.90 -5.05 -8.66
N TRP A 267 19.91 -5.89 -8.46
CA TRP A 267 19.93 -7.33 -8.73
C TRP A 267 19.12 -7.73 -9.97
N LYS A 268 18.46 -6.79 -10.61
CA LYS A 268 17.58 -7.01 -11.77
C LYS A 268 18.19 -6.36 -13.02
N GLU A 269 17.84 -6.87 -14.19
CA GLU A 269 18.23 -6.26 -15.46
C GLU A 269 17.15 -5.25 -15.88
N PHE A 270 17.47 -3.96 -15.80
CA PHE A 270 16.63 -2.87 -16.28
C PHE A 270 17.27 -2.18 -17.48
N ALA A 271 16.45 -1.76 -18.43
CA ALA A 271 16.94 -0.86 -19.47
C ALA A 271 17.35 0.50 -18.85
N PRO A 272 18.37 1.19 -19.43
CA PRO A 272 18.79 2.49 -18.92
C PRO A 272 17.68 3.56 -18.93
N VAL A 273 16.74 3.45 -19.86
CA VAL A 273 15.54 4.30 -19.99
C VAL A 273 14.40 3.45 -20.52
N GLU A 274 13.25 3.54 -19.87
CA GLU A 274 12.01 2.87 -20.23
C GLU A 274 10.86 3.89 -20.24
N LEU A 275 9.98 3.78 -21.21
CA LEU A 275 8.78 4.59 -21.31
C LEU A 275 7.57 3.66 -21.38
N TYR A 276 6.64 3.86 -20.48
CA TYR A 276 5.39 3.10 -20.38
C TYR A 276 4.20 4.00 -20.76
N ASP A 277 3.26 3.42 -21.47
CA ASP A 277 1.91 3.91 -21.72
C ASP A 277 1.00 3.12 -20.75
N LEU A 278 0.35 3.81 -19.81
CA LEU A 278 -0.28 3.23 -18.61
C LEU A 278 -1.75 2.91 -18.79
#